data_b842f637a86dc9fc2c9034d501ae5ac8
#
_entry.id   b842f637a86dc9fc2c9034d501ae5ac8
#
_cell.length_a   1.000
_cell.length_b   1.000
_cell.length_c   1.000
_cell.angle_alpha   90.00
_cell.angle_beta   90.00
_cell.angle_gamma   90.00
#
_symmetry.space_group_name_H-M   'P 1'
#
loop_
_entity.id
_entity.type
_entity.pdbx_description
1 polymer ?
#
loop_
_entity_poly.entity_id
_entity_poly.type
_entity_poly.pdbx_seq_one_letter_code
_entity_poly.pdbx_strand_id
1 'polypeptide(L)' 'MNVRPQVKQRAEEQSSAMNTDQQAAIRVLANDLHRLNQAVMHAVEAGVSVELVRSARHHGGNGNWGDLLIPVVVTQHA' A
#
# COMPACT_ATOMS: atom_id res chain seq x y z
N MET A 1 4.86 -21.48 7.58
CA MET A 1 4.04 -20.36 8.02
C MET A 1 4.04 -19.26 6.99
N ASN A 2 2.90 -18.69 6.77
CA ASN A 2 2.80 -17.57 5.85
C ASN A 2 3.24 -16.29 6.55
N VAL A 3 4.40 -15.79 6.19
CA VAL A 3 4.93 -14.59 6.80
C VAL A 3 4.56 -13.34 6.02
N ARG A 4 3.98 -13.52 4.86
CA ARG A 4 3.60 -12.40 4.03
C ARG A 4 2.33 -11.76 4.60
N PRO A 5 2.33 -10.46 4.81
CA PRO A 5 1.11 -9.81 5.28
C PRO A 5 0.00 -10.02 4.26
N GLN A 6 -1.14 -10.34 4.75
CA GLN A 6 -2.32 -10.46 3.92
C GLN A 6 -3.00 -9.10 3.91
N VAL A 7 -2.56 -8.23 3.01
CA VAL A 7 -3.00 -6.84 2.98
C VAL A 7 -4.53 -6.77 2.91
N LYS A 8 -5.12 -7.56 2.03
CA LYS A 8 -6.56 -7.54 1.87
C LYS A 8 -7.27 -8.04 3.12
N GLN A 9 -6.81 -9.15 3.68
CA GLN A 9 -7.42 -9.74 4.87
C GLN A 9 -7.31 -8.78 6.04
N ARG A 10 -6.15 -8.18 6.24
CA ARG A 10 -5.94 -7.25 7.33
C ARG A 10 -6.84 -6.03 7.22
N ALA A 11 -6.97 -5.50 6.02
CA ALA A 11 -7.84 -4.36 5.79
C ALA A 11 -9.29 -4.71 6.05
N GLU A 12 -9.74 -5.89 5.66
CA GLU A 12 -11.10 -6.34 5.90
C GLU A 12 -11.39 -6.48 7.39
N GLU A 13 -10.45 -7.02 8.15
CA GLU A 13 -10.60 -7.15 9.59
C GLU A 13 -10.73 -5.78 10.25
N GLN A 14 -9.92 -4.84 9.84
CA GLN A 14 -9.93 -3.50 10.41
C GLN A 14 -11.17 -2.71 10.01
N SER A 15 -11.77 -3.05 8.88
CA SER A 15 -12.89 -2.29 8.35
C SER A 15 -14.25 -2.78 8.82
N SER A 16 -14.31 -3.78 9.70
CA SER A 16 -15.58 -4.43 10.05
C SER A 16 -16.60 -3.47 10.69
N ALA A 17 -16.15 -2.39 11.33
CA ALA A 17 -17.05 -1.41 11.96
C ALA A 17 -17.44 -0.26 11.03
N MET A 18 -17.01 -0.28 9.79
CA MET A 18 -17.23 0.81 8.85
C MET A 18 -18.54 0.63 8.09
N ASN A 19 -19.05 1.73 7.52
CA ASN A 19 -20.20 1.64 6.63
C ASN A 19 -19.80 1.02 5.29
N THR A 20 -20.81 0.78 4.44
CA THR A 20 -20.59 0.09 3.17
C THR A 20 -19.62 0.83 2.24
N ASP A 21 -19.75 2.16 2.15
CA ASP A 21 -18.89 2.94 1.28
C ASP A 21 -17.46 2.92 1.76
N GLN A 22 -17.26 3.01 3.07
CA GLN A 22 -15.93 2.93 3.66
C GLN A 22 -15.31 1.56 3.43
N GLN A 23 -16.10 0.51 3.62
CA GLN A 23 -15.62 -0.86 3.38
C GLN A 23 -15.21 -1.05 1.93
N ALA A 24 -16.00 -0.52 0.99
CA ALA A 24 -15.68 -0.62 -0.43
C ALA A 24 -14.38 0.12 -0.76
N ALA A 25 -14.19 1.30 -0.19
CA ALA A 25 -12.97 2.07 -0.42
C ALA A 25 -11.74 1.34 0.11
N ILE A 26 -11.85 0.76 1.32
CA ILE A 26 -10.73 0.01 1.90
C ILE A 26 -10.42 -1.24 1.08
N ARG A 27 -11.45 -1.88 0.54
CA ARG A 27 -11.26 -3.07 -0.30
C ARG A 27 -10.49 -2.72 -1.59
N VAL A 28 -10.85 -1.59 -2.21
CA VAL A 28 -10.13 -1.12 -3.40
C VAL A 28 -8.68 -0.81 -3.05
N LEU A 29 -8.45 -0.11 -1.94
CA LEU A 29 -7.11 0.22 -1.50
C LEU A 29 -6.28 -1.05 -1.26
N ALA A 30 -6.86 -2.04 -0.58
CA ALA A 30 -6.14 -3.29 -0.29
C ALA A 30 -5.79 -4.03 -1.57
N ASN A 31 -6.70 -4.07 -2.54
CA ASN A 31 -6.43 -4.73 -3.81
C ASN A 31 -5.32 -4.02 -4.58
N ASP A 32 -5.35 -2.69 -4.60
CA ASP A 32 -4.34 -1.91 -5.31
C ASP A 32 -3.00 -2.01 -4.62
N LEU A 33 -2.99 -2.04 -3.29
CA LEU A 33 -1.75 -2.21 -2.55
C LEU A 33 -1.13 -3.58 -2.82
N HIS A 34 -1.97 -4.61 -2.94
CA HIS A 34 -1.46 -5.94 -3.30
C HIS A 34 -0.77 -5.90 -4.67
N ARG A 35 -1.37 -5.23 -5.64
CA ARG A 35 -0.75 -5.07 -6.96
C ARG A 35 0.54 -4.28 -6.88
N LEU A 36 0.56 -3.24 -6.06
CA LEU A 36 1.77 -2.45 -5.86
C LEU A 36 2.89 -3.32 -5.30
N ASN A 37 2.58 -4.13 -4.29
CA ASN A 37 3.58 -5.01 -3.70
C ASN A 37 4.12 -6.00 -4.73
N GLN A 38 3.26 -6.54 -5.59
CA GLN A 38 3.70 -7.42 -6.66
C GLN A 38 4.59 -6.68 -7.66
N ALA A 39 4.26 -5.43 -7.96
CA ALA A 39 5.09 -4.63 -8.87
C ALA A 39 6.46 -4.37 -8.27
N VAL A 40 6.53 -4.14 -6.97
CA VAL A 40 7.83 -3.98 -6.28
C VAL A 40 8.66 -5.25 -6.40
N MET A 41 8.04 -6.40 -6.15
CA MET A 41 8.74 -7.68 -6.28
C MET A 41 9.28 -7.87 -7.71
N HIS A 42 8.46 -7.50 -8.69
CA HIS A 42 8.85 -7.60 -10.09
C HIS A 42 10.05 -6.70 -10.40
N ALA A 43 10.04 -5.48 -9.88
CA ALA A 43 11.16 -4.56 -10.07
C ALA A 43 12.46 -5.12 -9.46
N VAL A 44 12.34 -5.69 -8.27
CA VAL A 44 13.49 -6.31 -7.60
C VAL A 44 14.05 -7.46 -8.43
N GLU A 45 13.16 -8.29 -8.96
CA GLU A 45 13.58 -9.42 -9.80
C GLU A 45 14.22 -8.95 -11.10
N ALA A 46 13.84 -7.77 -11.58
CA ALA A 46 14.44 -7.17 -12.76
C ALA A 46 15.79 -6.48 -12.46
N GLY A 47 16.18 -6.44 -11.20
CA GLY A 47 17.51 -5.92 -10.83
C GLY A 47 17.49 -4.53 -10.24
N VAL A 48 16.35 -4.05 -9.76
CA VAL A 48 16.21 -2.71 -9.21
C VAL A 48 15.91 -2.81 -7.72
N SER A 49 16.55 -1.98 -6.92
CA SER A 49 16.18 -1.82 -5.51
C SER A 49 15.28 -0.61 -5.37
N VAL A 50 14.18 -0.79 -4.65
CA VAL A 50 13.14 0.23 -4.56
C VAL A 50 12.74 0.42 -3.12
N GLU A 51 12.64 1.68 -2.70
CA GLU A 51 12.00 2.04 -1.44
C GLU A 51 10.70 2.78 -1.73
N LEU A 52 9.69 2.50 -0.94
CA LEU A 52 8.45 3.26 -1.00
C LEU A 52 8.47 4.25 0.16
N VAL A 53 8.40 5.52 -0.17
CA VAL A 53 8.46 6.57 0.85
C VAL A 53 7.21 7.42 0.81
N ARG A 54 6.83 7.94 1.95
CA ARG A 54 5.68 8.85 2.01
C ARG A 54 6.10 10.18 1.41
N SER A 55 5.39 10.60 0.35
CA SER A 55 5.65 11.88 -0.28
C SER A 55 4.82 13.00 0.32
N ALA A 56 3.62 12.68 0.80
CA ALA A 56 2.69 13.67 1.31
C ALA A 56 1.59 12.98 2.11
N ARG A 57 0.74 13.77 2.73
CA ARG A 57 -0.51 13.29 3.31
C ARG A 57 -1.67 13.98 2.63
N HIS A 58 -2.66 13.19 2.29
CA HIS A 58 -3.91 13.71 1.77
C HIS A 58 -4.86 13.91 2.94
N HIS A 59 -5.41 15.11 3.05
CA HIS A 59 -6.36 15.45 4.11
C HIS A 59 -7.75 15.57 3.53
N GLY A 60 -8.70 14.89 4.13
CA GLY A 60 -10.03 14.77 3.59
C GLY A 60 -11.00 15.86 3.98
N GLY A 61 -10.63 16.74 4.89
CA GLY A 61 -11.50 17.84 5.27
C GLY A 61 -12.32 17.62 6.55
N ASN A 62 -12.47 16.39 6.99
CA ASN A 62 -13.20 16.06 8.23
C ASN A 62 -12.26 15.46 9.27
N GLY A 63 -11.00 15.78 9.20
CA GLY A 63 -10.01 15.24 10.13
C GLY A 63 -9.42 13.91 9.68
N ASN A 64 -9.95 13.30 8.64
CA ASN A 64 -9.40 12.05 8.10
C ASN A 64 -8.22 12.37 7.19
N TRP A 65 -7.25 11.46 7.17
CA TRP A 65 -6.04 11.67 6.37
C TRP A 65 -5.46 10.31 5.96
N GLY A 66 -4.60 10.35 4.96
CA GLY A 66 -3.90 9.16 4.51
C GLY A 66 -2.56 9.50 3.91
N ASP A 67 -1.66 8.53 3.93
CA ASP A 67 -0.33 8.69 3.37
C ASP A 67 -0.33 8.42 1.87
N LEU A 68 0.37 9.26 1.13
CA LEU A 68 0.64 9.06 -0.30
C LEU A 68 2.10 8.71 -0.46
N LEU A 69 2.37 7.69 -1.28
CA LEU A 69 3.70 7.13 -1.42
C LEU A 69 4.27 7.39 -2.80
N ILE A 70 5.59 7.42 -2.88
CA ILE A 70 6.30 7.41 -4.15
C ILE A 70 7.40 6.35 -4.09
N PRO A 71 7.75 5.76 -5.25
CA PRO A 71 8.88 4.85 -5.31
C PRO A 71 10.18 5.64 -5.45
N VAL A 72 11.19 5.21 -4.73
CA VAL A 72 12.53 5.76 -4.86
C VAL A 72 13.44 4.62 -5.28
N VAL A 73 14.07 4.77 -6.44
CA VAL A 73 15.01 3.79 -6.94
C VAL A 73 16.35 3.99 -6.22
N VAL A 74 16.81 2.92 -5.60
CA VAL A 74 18.08 2.96 -4.88
C VAL A 74 19.18 2.54 -5.84
N THR A 75 20.05 3.47 -6.15
CA THR A 75 21.16 3.20 -7.07
C THR A 75 22.29 2.53 -6.32
N GLN A 76 22.79 1.44 -6.89
CA GLN A 76 23.94 0.76 -6.33
C GLN A 76 25.19 1.25 -7.05
N HIS A 77 26.20 1.52 -6.26
CA HIS A 77 27.48 1.94 -6.81
C HIS A 77 28.47 0.81 -6.64
N ALA A 78 29.16 0.50 -7.70
CA ALA A 78 30.20 -0.52 -7.66
C ALA A 78 31.39 -0.01 -6.84
#